data_212b2fce626178f86ddfd8f668c9dd3b
#
_entry.id   212b2fce626178f86ddfd8f668c9dd3b
#
_cell.length_a   1.000
_cell.length_b   1.000
_cell.length_c   1.000
_cell.angle_alpha   90.00
_cell.angle_beta   90.00
_cell.angle_gamma   90.00
#
_symmetry.space_group_name_H-M   'P 1'
#
loop_
_entity.id
_entity.type
_entity.pdbx_description
1 polymer ?
#
loop_
_entity_poly.entity_id
_entity_poly.type
_entity_poly.pdbx_seq_one_letter_code
_entity_poly.pdbx_strand_id
1 'polypeptide(L)'
;MNVTYIQHSGFSVDFADMMLVFDYWMGEITIPEDKPVYVFVSHAHHDHFNEEIFEWERSGVDIRYILSDDINADPAENRILLGPDEFCDLGNIKIKTLRSTDEGVAFFVSIQTSESSQEVHIY
;
A
#
# COMPACT_ATOMS: atom_id res chain seq x y z
N MET A 1 -8.93 4.77 13.85
CA MET A 1 -8.77 4.23 12.50
C MET A 1 -9.91 4.68 11.62
N ASN A 2 -9.60 5.24 10.47
CA ASN A 2 -10.60 5.66 9.49
C ASN A 2 -10.35 4.93 8.17
N VAL A 3 -11.37 4.26 7.67
CA VAL A 3 -11.31 3.57 6.37
C VAL A 3 -12.11 4.38 5.38
N THR A 4 -11.48 4.77 4.27
CA THR A 4 -12.12 5.57 3.23
C THR A 4 -12.06 4.82 1.90
N TYR A 5 -13.22 4.56 1.31
CA TYR A 5 -13.31 4.05 -0.05
C TYR A 5 -12.97 5.18 -1.02
N ILE A 6 -12.06 4.92 -1.97
CA ILE A 6 -11.63 5.93 -2.93
C ILE A 6 -12.43 5.76 -4.22
N GLN A 7 -12.08 4.78 -5.04
CA GLN A 7 -12.85 4.37 -6.22
C GLN A 7 -12.44 2.97 -6.65
N HIS A 8 -13.34 2.22 -7.23
CA HIS A 8 -13.12 0.85 -7.70
C HIS A 8 -12.59 -0.02 -6.56
N SER A 9 -11.38 -0.56 -6.69
CA SER A 9 -10.75 -1.37 -5.66
C SER A 9 -10.00 -0.57 -4.62
N GLY A 10 -9.86 0.75 -4.81
CA GLY A 10 -9.01 1.59 -3.98
C GLY A 10 -9.67 2.02 -2.68
N PHE A 11 -8.89 1.98 -1.61
CA PHE A 11 -9.29 2.53 -0.34
C PHE A 11 -8.07 2.92 0.49
N SER A 12 -8.29 3.70 1.52
CA SER A 12 -7.24 4.07 2.46
C SER A 12 -7.65 3.74 3.89
N VAL A 13 -6.65 3.47 4.71
CA VAL A 13 -6.82 3.25 6.15
C VAL A 13 -5.92 4.24 6.87
N ASP A 14 -6.51 5.12 7.66
CA ASP A 14 -5.80 6.19 8.32
C ASP A 14 -5.73 5.93 9.82
N PHE A 15 -4.50 5.86 10.34
CA PHE A 15 -4.22 5.75 11.77
C PHE A 15 -3.58 7.07 12.25
N ALA A 16 -3.51 7.24 13.56
CA ALA A 16 -2.88 8.43 14.13
C ALA A 16 -1.41 8.57 13.73
N ASP A 17 -0.70 7.45 13.58
CA ASP A 17 0.75 7.40 13.33
C ASP A 17 1.14 6.84 11.97
N MET A 18 0.19 6.50 11.09
CA MET A 18 0.48 6.06 9.73
C MET A 18 -0.78 6.06 8.86
N MET A 19 -0.59 6.05 7.55
CA MET A 19 -1.66 5.91 6.58
C MET A 19 -1.31 4.80 5.59
N LEU A 20 -2.28 3.95 5.27
CA LEU A 20 -2.15 2.92 4.25
C LEU A 20 -3.09 3.21 3.10
N VAL A 21 -2.61 3.06 1.87
CA VAL A 21 -3.40 3.25 0.65
C VAL A 21 -3.30 1.96 -0.15
N PHE A 22 -4.46 1.44 -0.57
CA PHE A 22 -4.53 0.18 -1.30
C PHE A 22 -5.15 0.40 -2.68
N ASP A 23 -4.46 -0.07 -3.71
CA ASP A 23 -4.96 -0.17 -5.08
C ASP A 23 -5.61 1.13 -5.59
N TYR A 24 -4.94 2.26 -5.38
CA TYR A 24 -5.40 3.54 -5.89
C TYR A 24 -5.37 3.55 -7.41
N TRP A 25 -6.49 3.90 -8.02
CA TRP A 25 -6.61 4.10 -9.46
C TRP A 25 -6.93 5.55 -9.79
N MET A 26 -7.97 6.10 -9.17
CA MET A 26 -8.34 7.50 -9.31
C MET A 26 -9.19 7.92 -8.12
N GLY A 27 -9.45 9.20 -7.99
CA GLY A 27 -10.27 9.76 -6.94
C GLY A 27 -9.50 10.72 -6.07
N GLU A 28 -10.20 11.38 -5.18
CA GLU A 28 -9.59 12.34 -4.27
C GLU A 28 -8.89 11.62 -3.13
N ILE A 29 -7.67 12.03 -2.86
CA ILE A 29 -6.89 11.55 -1.73
C ILE A 29 -5.97 12.66 -1.25
N THR A 30 -5.82 12.77 0.07
CA THR A 30 -4.88 13.70 0.67
C THR A 30 -3.76 12.89 1.32
N ILE A 31 -2.53 13.13 0.88
CA ILE A 31 -1.35 12.44 1.40
C ILE A 31 -0.75 13.28 2.53
N PRO A 32 -0.71 12.75 3.76
CA PRO A 32 -0.18 13.49 4.91
C PRO A 32 1.32 13.68 4.81
N GLU A 33 1.81 14.79 5.40
CA GLU A 33 3.24 15.09 5.47
C GLU A 33 3.83 14.83 6.87
N ASP A 34 2.98 14.54 7.85
CA ASP A 34 3.35 14.44 9.26
C ASP A 34 3.44 13.00 9.78
N LYS A 35 3.20 12.01 8.92
CA LYS A 35 3.28 10.60 9.29
C LYS A 35 3.59 9.74 8.07
N PRO A 36 4.17 8.54 8.26
CA PRO A 36 4.50 7.66 7.14
C PRO A 36 3.28 7.19 6.38
N VAL A 37 3.43 7.05 5.08
CA VAL A 37 2.41 6.55 4.16
C VAL A 37 2.94 5.28 3.48
N TYR A 38 2.13 4.24 3.47
CA TYR A 38 2.44 2.97 2.81
C TYR A 38 1.42 2.75 1.71
N VAL A 39 1.91 2.65 0.48
CA VAL A 39 1.07 2.51 -0.72
C VAL A 39 1.22 1.09 -1.25
N PHE A 40 0.12 0.36 -1.32
CA PHE A 40 0.07 -1.04 -1.73
C PHE A 40 -0.62 -1.15 -3.09
N VAL A 41 -0.02 -1.92 -3.98
CA VAL A 41 -0.62 -2.24 -5.28
C VAL A 41 -0.58 -3.75 -5.49
N SER A 42 -1.75 -4.37 -5.60
CA SER A 42 -1.89 -5.82 -5.68
C SER A 42 -1.74 -6.38 -7.10
N HIS A 43 -2.03 -5.58 -8.12
CA HIS A 43 -2.04 -5.98 -9.52
C HIS A 43 -1.55 -4.84 -10.40
N ALA A 44 -1.01 -5.19 -11.57
CA ALA A 44 -0.64 -4.20 -12.58
C ALA A 44 -1.84 -3.70 -13.41
N HIS A 45 -3.03 -4.26 -13.23
CA HIS A 45 -4.23 -3.87 -13.96
C HIS A 45 -4.62 -2.42 -13.67
N HIS A 46 -5.13 -1.71 -14.68
CA HIS A 46 -5.38 -0.27 -14.57
C HIS A 46 -6.40 0.13 -13.49
N ASP A 47 -7.30 -0.76 -13.09
CA ASP A 47 -8.26 -0.51 -12.02
C ASP A 47 -7.69 -0.74 -10.61
N HIS A 48 -6.43 -1.20 -10.51
CA HIS A 48 -5.71 -1.42 -9.26
C HIS A 48 -4.45 -0.58 -9.17
N PHE A 49 -3.97 -0.03 -10.29
CA PHE A 49 -2.70 0.66 -10.35
C PHE A 49 -2.78 1.89 -11.24
N ASN A 50 -2.32 3.02 -10.72
CA ASN A 50 -2.15 4.26 -11.44
C ASN A 50 -0.77 4.82 -11.11
N GLU A 51 0.05 5.08 -12.12
CA GLU A 51 1.39 5.62 -11.96
C GLU A 51 1.43 6.97 -11.23
N GLU A 52 0.31 7.65 -11.13
CA GLU A 52 0.18 8.89 -10.35
C GLU A 52 0.63 8.72 -8.90
N ILE A 53 0.57 7.51 -8.35
CA ILE A 53 1.02 7.25 -6.98
C ILE A 53 2.48 7.62 -6.77
N PHE A 54 3.30 7.55 -7.81
CA PHE A 54 4.72 7.91 -7.72
C PHE A 54 4.93 9.43 -7.71
N GLU A 55 3.94 10.19 -8.14
CA GLU A 55 3.98 11.66 -8.09
C GLU A 55 3.72 12.20 -6.68
N TRP A 56 3.28 11.33 -5.75
CA TRP A 56 3.10 11.71 -4.36
C TRP A 56 4.43 11.84 -3.62
N GLU A 57 5.51 11.34 -4.20
CA GLU A 57 6.85 11.51 -3.64
C GLU A 57 7.27 12.98 -3.76
N ARG A 58 7.52 13.59 -2.62
CA ARG A 58 8.01 14.98 -2.58
C ARG A 58 8.66 15.24 -1.23
N SER A 59 9.39 16.36 -1.15
CA SER A 59 10.03 16.76 0.09
C SER A 59 9.01 16.89 1.22
N GLY A 60 9.30 16.28 2.36
CA GLY A 60 8.43 16.30 3.53
C GLY A 60 7.45 15.14 3.63
N VAL A 61 7.35 14.30 2.60
CA VAL A 61 6.50 13.11 2.62
C VAL A 61 7.36 11.87 2.82
N ASP A 62 7.07 11.10 3.88
CA ASP A 62 7.66 9.79 4.10
C ASP A 62 6.74 8.74 3.50
N ILE A 63 7.05 8.29 2.29
CA ILE A 63 6.20 7.38 1.54
C ILE A 63 7.00 6.15 1.09
N ARG A 64 6.36 4.98 1.21
CA ARG A 64 6.91 3.71 0.77
C ARG A 64 5.88 2.97 -0.05
N TYR A 65 6.34 2.29 -1.09
CA TYR A 65 5.48 1.56 -2.02
C TYR A 65 5.75 0.07 -1.87
N ILE A 66 4.69 -0.69 -1.66
CA ILE A 66 4.72 -2.15 -1.60
C ILE A 66 3.93 -2.65 -2.80
N LEU A 67 4.64 -3.15 -3.79
CA LEU A 67 4.11 -3.41 -5.11
C LEU A 67 4.17 -4.89 -5.44
N SER A 68 3.14 -5.39 -6.11
CA SER A 68 3.19 -6.70 -6.75
C SER A 68 4.35 -6.75 -7.75
N ASP A 69 4.99 -7.89 -7.91
CA ASP A 69 6.15 -8.05 -8.79
C ASP A 69 5.82 -7.97 -10.28
N ASP A 70 4.55 -7.89 -10.66
CA ASP A 70 4.12 -7.61 -12.03
C ASP A 70 4.07 -6.12 -12.36
N ILE A 71 4.33 -5.25 -11.38
CA ILE A 71 4.40 -3.81 -11.58
C ILE A 71 5.77 -3.44 -12.15
N ASN A 72 5.78 -2.71 -13.26
CA ASN A 72 7.01 -2.18 -13.84
C ASN A 72 7.26 -0.78 -13.24
N ALA A 73 8.22 -0.70 -12.33
CA ALA A 73 8.58 0.54 -11.66
C ALA A 73 10.10 0.68 -11.58
N ASP A 74 10.57 1.91 -11.65
CA ASP A 74 11.99 2.19 -11.50
C ASP A 74 12.44 1.82 -10.07
N PRO A 75 13.60 1.15 -9.91
CA PRO A 75 14.11 0.79 -8.59
C PRO A 75 14.38 2.04 -7.73
N ALA A 76 13.99 1.97 -6.46
CA ALA A 76 14.28 3.00 -5.47
C ALA A 76 14.22 2.36 -4.08
N GLU A 77 14.86 3.00 -3.09
CA GLU A 77 14.90 2.47 -1.72
C GLU A 77 13.52 2.34 -1.09
N ASN A 78 12.59 3.21 -1.47
CA ASN A 78 11.24 3.21 -0.93
C ASN A 78 10.25 2.36 -1.72
N ARG A 79 10.73 1.53 -2.65
CA ARG A 79 9.90 0.64 -3.47
C ARG A 79 10.28 -0.80 -3.23
N ILE A 80 9.31 -1.59 -2.80
CA ILE A 80 9.49 -3.00 -2.49
C ILE A 80 8.58 -3.80 -3.42
N LEU A 81 9.17 -4.72 -4.18
CA LEU A 81 8.43 -5.61 -5.07
C LEU A 81 8.29 -6.97 -4.41
N LEU A 82 7.06 -7.46 -4.30
CA LEU A 82 6.75 -8.75 -3.68
C LEU A 82 5.97 -9.63 -4.64
N GLY A 83 6.44 -10.85 -4.82
CA GLY A 83 5.69 -11.90 -5.49
C GLY A 83 4.81 -12.68 -4.50
N PRO A 84 4.09 -13.72 -4.97
CA PRO A 84 3.29 -14.55 -4.08
C PRO A 84 4.12 -15.28 -3.02
N ASP A 85 3.52 -15.51 -1.86
CA ASP A 85 4.12 -16.28 -0.76
C ASP A 85 5.43 -15.68 -0.24
N GLU A 86 5.52 -14.36 -0.23
CA GLU A 86 6.66 -13.64 0.32
C GLU A 86 6.28 -12.93 1.64
N PHE A 87 7.29 -12.56 2.40
CA PHE A 87 7.12 -11.87 3.67
C PHE A 87 8.08 -10.67 3.74
N CYS A 88 7.56 -9.56 4.28
CA CYS A 88 8.34 -8.35 4.48
C CYS A 88 8.02 -7.75 5.85
N ASP A 89 9.05 -7.44 6.62
CA ASP A 89 8.92 -6.82 7.94
C ASP A 89 9.51 -5.42 7.88
N LEU A 90 8.66 -4.41 8.09
CA LEU A 90 9.04 -3.00 8.08
C LEU A 90 8.97 -2.40 9.50
N GLY A 91 9.02 -3.24 10.52
CA GLY A 91 8.92 -2.81 11.91
C GLY A 91 7.48 -2.78 12.39
N ASN A 92 6.82 -1.65 12.28
CA ASN A 92 5.42 -1.50 12.70
C ASN A 92 4.44 -2.16 11.72
N ILE A 93 4.90 -2.55 10.55
CA ILE A 93 4.09 -3.23 9.53
C ILE A 93 4.79 -4.52 9.12
N LYS A 94 4.04 -5.61 9.14
CA LYS A 94 4.47 -6.90 8.62
C LYS A 94 3.53 -7.31 7.51
N ILE A 95 4.10 -7.68 6.37
CA ILE A 95 3.35 -7.95 5.16
C ILE A 95 3.63 -9.37 4.71
N LYS A 96 2.57 -10.13 4.48
CA LYS A 96 2.65 -11.44 3.85
C LYS A 96 1.83 -11.39 2.57
N THR A 97 2.37 -11.93 1.49
CA THR A 97 1.65 -12.03 0.23
C THR A 97 1.18 -13.45 0.02
N LEU A 98 0.04 -13.56 -0.65
CA LEU A 98 -0.54 -14.82 -1.08
C LEU A 98 -0.78 -14.72 -2.58
N ARG A 99 -0.90 -15.87 -3.24
CA ARG A 99 -1.27 -15.91 -4.66
C ARG A 99 -2.72 -15.42 -4.81
N SER A 100 -2.90 -14.44 -5.66
CA SER A 100 -4.25 -13.98 -6.01
C SER A 100 -4.93 -14.98 -6.95
N THR A 101 -6.25 -14.92 -7.03
CA THR A 101 -7.01 -15.70 -8.02
C THR A 101 -6.81 -15.17 -9.44
N ASP A 102 -6.31 -13.96 -9.55
CA ASP A 102 -5.97 -13.28 -10.79
C ASP A 102 -4.45 -13.09 -10.83
N GLU A 103 -3.94 -12.21 -11.67
CA GLU A 103 -2.53 -11.83 -11.64
C GLU A 103 -2.23 -11.01 -10.39
N GLY A 104 -0.94 -10.99 -9.99
CA GLY A 104 -0.51 -10.22 -8.85
C GLY A 104 -0.61 -10.99 -7.54
N VAL A 105 -0.81 -10.27 -6.46
CA VAL A 105 -0.79 -10.83 -5.11
C VAL A 105 -1.99 -10.35 -4.29
N ALA A 106 -2.31 -11.09 -3.24
CA ALA A 106 -3.17 -10.65 -2.16
C ALA A 106 -2.28 -10.29 -0.97
N PHE A 107 -2.60 -9.20 -0.28
CA PHE A 107 -1.84 -8.75 0.89
C PHE A 107 -2.52 -9.16 2.18
N PHE A 108 -1.71 -9.64 3.11
CA PHE A 108 -2.08 -9.84 4.49
C PHE A 108 -1.16 -8.92 5.31
N VAL A 109 -1.73 -7.90 5.94
CA VAL A 109 -0.96 -6.85 6.60
C VAL A 109 -1.27 -6.83 8.08
N SER A 110 -0.22 -6.98 8.90
CA SER A 110 -0.30 -6.82 10.35
C SER A 110 0.32 -5.50 10.73
N ILE A 111 -0.42 -4.69 11.49
CA ILE A 111 -0.04 -3.33 11.81
C ILE A 111 0.02 -3.18 13.33
N GLN A 112 1.11 -2.57 13.81
CA GLN A 112 1.22 -2.15 15.19
C GLN A 112 1.25 -0.63 15.23
N THR A 113 0.23 -0.03 15.81
CA THR A 113 0.09 1.42 15.92
C THR A 113 0.16 1.84 17.39
N SER A 114 0.20 3.14 17.63
CA SER A 114 0.09 3.68 18.99
C SER A 114 -1.28 3.40 19.62
N GLU A 115 -2.28 3.05 18.83
CA GLU A 115 -3.64 2.79 19.29
C GLU A 115 -3.86 1.31 19.64
N SER A 116 -3.37 0.39 18.77
CA SER A 116 -3.59 -1.05 18.95
C SER A 116 -2.81 -1.83 17.89
N SER A 117 -2.85 -3.17 18.01
CA SER A 117 -2.40 -4.07 16.96
C SER A 117 -3.61 -4.48 16.13
N GLN A 118 -3.49 -4.40 14.80
CA GLN A 118 -4.57 -4.72 13.89
C GLN A 118 -4.07 -5.49 12.67
N GLU A 119 -4.97 -6.24 12.06
CA GLU A 119 -4.70 -6.96 10.82
C GLU A 119 -5.66 -6.50 9.75
N VAL A 120 -5.14 -6.31 8.54
CA VAL A 120 -5.92 -5.92 7.36
C VAL A 120 -5.68 -6.96 6.28
N HIS A 121 -6.75 -7.52 5.73
CA HIS A 121 -6.70 -8.54 4.69
C HIS A 121 -7.19 -7.93 3.38
N ILE A 122 -6.36 -7.99 2.33
CA ILE A 122 -6.69 -7.45 1.03
C ILE A 122 -6.51 -8.54 -0.02
N TYR A 123 -7.54 -8.74 -0.80
CA TYR A 123 -7.56 -9.75 -1.86
C TYR A 123 -7.64 -9.15 -3.25
#